data_9767bcdd94a34012b15c2fad6967a702
#
_entry.id   9767bcdd94a34012b15c2fad6967a702
#
_cell.length_a   1.000
_cell.length_b   1.000
_cell.length_c   1.000
_cell.angle_alpha   90.00
_cell.angle_beta   90.00
_cell.angle_gamma   90.00
#
_symmetry.space_group_name_H-M   'P 1'
#
loop_
_entity.id
_entity.type
_entity.pdbx_description
1 polymer ?
#
loop_
_entity_poly.entity_id
_entity_poly.type
_entity_poly.pdbx_seq_one_letter_code
_entity_poly.pdbx_strand_id
1 'polypeptide(L)'
;DIAYDPNTAGKCLVAYADGNSTKVGMAKAGTVSGTSISFGSSATFNSGVTDYICLAADNTAGKYVIAYKHTSEQMGYAIVASVSGSTVSYGTAAVFNSVESDRIGIACDPNTTGKFVIVSQEVSAGRHGQSHVGTISGTSLTFGSKQEFAAAEVRENRVAFNPSPASAGQFYISFNAGGIGKAILGQMAATAQATNLTSTNLIGISAGAAADT
;
A
#
# COMPACT_ATOMS: atom_id res chain seq x y z
N ASP A 1 3.61 0.56 10.42
CA ASP A 1 2.23 0.79 10.00
C ASP A 1 1.30 -0.25 10.63
N ILE A 2 -0.03 0.01 10.65
CA ILE A 2 -1.04 -0.87 11.26
C ILE A 2 -2.30 -0.88 10.38
N ALA A 3 -2.91 -2.05 10.22
CA ALA A 3 -4.23 -2.19 9.60
C ALA A 3 -5.12 -3.13 10.42
N TYR A 4 -6.41 -2.74 10.53
CA TYR A 4 -7.44 -3.59 11.10
C TYR A 4 -7.96 -4.58 10.06
N ASP A 5 -8.31 -5.80 10.53
CA ASP A 5 -9.06 -6.77 9.73
C ASP A 5 -10.52 -6.31 9.62
N PRO A 6 -11.02 -5.96 8.43
CA PRO A 6 -12.40 -5.50 8.28
C PRO A 6 -13.44 -6.60 8.56
N ASN A 7 -13.04 -7.87 8.53
CA ASN A 7 -13.94 -9.03 8.63
C ASN A 7 -13.78 -9.81 9.93
N THR A 8 -12.80 -9.46 10.79
CA THR A 8 -12.58 -10.14 12.07
C THR A 8 -12.46 -9.11 13.19
N ALA A 9 -13.52 -9.00 13.97
CA ALA A 9 -13.59 -8.02 15.07
C ALA A 9 -12.37 -8.11 16.00
N GLY A 10 -11.79 -6.95 16.31
CA GLY A 10 -10.67 -6.82 17.21
C GLY A 10 -9.33 -7.36 16.70
N LYS A 11 -9.22 -7.74 15.44
CA LYS A 11 -7.95 -8.20 14.86
C LYS A 11 -7.26 -7.10 14.06
N CYS A 12 -5.94 -7.05 14.17
CA CYS A 12 -5.10 -6.15 13.40
C CYS A 12 -3.75 -6.80 13.11
N LEU A 13 -3.02 -6.24 12.15
CA LEU A 13 -1.63 -6.54 11.90
C LEU A 13 -0.82 -5.26 12.04
N VAL A 14 0.34 -5.35 12.69
CA VAL A 14 1.34 -4.28 12.77
C VAL A 14 2.58 -4.74 12.04
N ALA A 15 3.07 -3.95 11.08
CA ALA A 15 4.31 -4.18 10.35
C ALA A 15 5.31 -3.07 10.65
N TYR A 16 6.57 -3.43 10.89
CA TYR A 16 7.62 -2.52 11.33
C TYR A 16 9.01 -3.03 10.94
N ALA A 17 9.97 -2.12 10.86
CA ALA A 17 11.38 -2.50 10.84
C ALA A 17 11.85 -2.71 12.28
N ASP A 18 12.57 -3.79 12.51
CA ASP A 18 13.23 -4.06 13.80
C ASP A 18 14.19 -2.90 14.14
N GLY A 19 14.21 -2.50 15.41
CA GLY A 19 15.07 -1.41 15.90
C GLY A 19 16.56 -1.73 15.96
N ASN A 20 16.97 -2.96 15.64
CA ASN A 20 18.37 -3.36 15.59
C ASN A 20 19.07 -2.82 14.33
N SER A 21 20.38 -2.93 14.28
CA SER A 21 21.20 -2.43 13.17
C SER A 21 20.85 -3.06 11.81
N THR A 22 20.21 -4.23 11.81
CA THR A 22 19.81 -4.96 10.61
C THR A 22 18.49 -4.48 10.03
N LYS A 23 17.63 -3.76 10.80
CA LYS A 23 16.32 -3.24 10.37
C LYS A 23 15.48 -4.24 9.55
N VAL A 24 15.47 -5.49 9.97
CA VAL A 24 14.68 -6.51 9.28
C VAL A 24 13.18 -6.19 9.35
N GLY A 25 12.44 -6.52 8.28
CA GLY A 25 11.00 -6.32 8.22
C GLY A 25 10.25 -7.38 9.03
N MET A 26 9.49 -6.95 10.04
CA MET A 26 8.74 -7.82 10.96
C MET A 26 7.28 -7.42 11.06
N ALA A 27 6.41 -8.38 11.39
CA ALA A 27 5.02 -8.09 11.74
C ALA A 27 4.55 -8.91 12.93
N LYS A 28 3.49 -8.40 13.60
CA LYS A 28 2.80 -9.05 14.72
C LYS A 28 1.29 -8.96 14.53
N ALA A 29 0.60 -10.08 14.76
CA ALA A 29 -0.86 -10.06 14.88
C ALA A 29 -1.26 -9.47 16.22
N GLY A 30 -2.19 -8.51 16.21
CA GLY A 30 -2.77 -7.87 17.39
C GLY A 30 -4.18 -8.34 17.63
N THR A 31 -4.58 -8.38 18.90
CA THR A 31 -5.96 -8.60 19.34
C THR A 31 -6.36 -7.49 20.29
N VAL A 32 -7.39 -6.74 19.93
CA VAL A 32 -7.97 -5.67 20.73
C VAL A 32 -9.10 -6.24 21.57
N SER A 33 -9.10 -5.96 22.88
CA SER A 33 -10.15 -6.31 23.82
C SER A 33 -10.37 -5.14 24.78
N GLY A 34 -11.53 -4.51 24.68
CA GLY A 34 -11.82 -3.27 25.40
C GLY A 34 -10.81 -2.17 25.01
N THR A 35 -10.07 -1.67 26.00
CA THR A 35 -9.04 -0.62 25.81
C THR A 35 -7.61 -1.18 25.71
N SER A 36 -7.47 -2.49 25.66
CA SER A 36 -6.15 -3.18 25.63
C SER A 36 -5.90 -3.84 24.30
N ILE A 37 -4.62 -3.92 23.91
CA ILE A 37 -4.16 -4.69 22.76
C ILE A 37 -3.11 -5.70 23.22
N SER A 38 -3.26 -6.94 22.79
CA SER A 38 -2.28 -8.00 22.97
C SER A 38 -1.68 -8.41 21.63
N PHE A 39 -0.40 -8.77 21.62
CA PHE A 39 0.31 -9.15 20.38
C PHE A 39 0.79 -10.60 20.46
N GLY A 40 0.72 -11.29 19.33
CA GLY A 40 1.40 -12.55 19.11
C GLY A 40 2.91 -12.39 18.95
N SER A 41 3.58 -13.51 18.67
CA SER A 41 5.01 -13.50 18.35
C SER A 41 5.28 -12.74 17.06
N SER A 42 6.43 -12.06 17.00
CA SER A 42 6.89 -11.42 15.76
C SER A 42 7.29 -12.47 14.73
N ALA A 43 6.97 -12.20 13.47
CA ALA A 43 7.40 -12.99 12.33
C ALA A 43 8.13 -12.09 11.33
N THR A 44 9.22 -12.58 10.75
CA THR A 44 10.05 -11.83 9.78
C THR A 44 9.48 -12.02 8.37
N PHE A 45 9.15 -10.92 7.68
CA PHE A 45 8.75 -10.96 6.27
C PHE A 45 9.88 -10.58 5.30
N ASN A 46 10.88 -9.87 5.79
CA ASN A 46 12.10 -9.56 5.03
C ASN A 46 13.32 -9.60 5.96
N SER A 47 14.31 -10.42 5.61
CA SER A 47 15.54 -10.56 6.39
C SER A 47 16.60 -9.49 6.09
N GLY A 48 16.37 -8.68 5.04
CA GLY A 48 17.24 -7.54 4.71
C GLY A 48 16.77 -6.23 5.33
N VAL A 49 17.57 -5.18 5.17
CA VAL A 49 17.21 -3.82 5.59
C VAL A 49 15.92 -3.39 4.86
N THR A 50 14.94 -2.94 5.63
CA THR A 50 13.58 -2.66 5.16
C THR A 50 13.19 -1.24 5.54
N ASP A 51 12.78 -0.46 4.55
CA ASP A 51 12.30 0.91 4.72
C ASP A 51 10.91 1.10 4.06
N TYR A 52 10.25 2.24 4.32
CA TYR A 52 8.95 2.63 3.75
C TYR A 52 7.86 1.55 3.85
N ILE A 53 7.77 0.90 5.00
CA ILE A 53 6.80 -0.16 5.25
C ILE A 53 5.38 0.43 5.31
N CYS A 54 4.50 -0.09 4.47
CA CYS A 54 3.07 0.23 4.45
C CYS A 54 2.25 -1.05 4.46
N LEU A 55 1.06 -0.99 5.02
CA LEU A 55 0.20 -2.15 5.28
C LEU A 55 -1.25 -1.83 4.96
N ALA A 56 -1.94 -2.73 4.26
CA ALA A 56 -3.38 -2.66 4.05
C ALA A 56 -4.02 -4.04 4.28
N ALA A 57 -5.21 -4.03 4.87
CA ALA A 57 -6.01 -5.24 5.03
C ALA A 57 -6.88 -5.46 3.77
N ASP A 58 -6.91 -6.69 3.27
CA ASP A 58 -7.83 -7.11 2.22
C ASP A 58 -9.22 -7.37 2.78
N ASN A 59 -10.23 -7.38 1.89
CA ASN A 59 -11.60 -7.75 2.25
C ASN A 59 -11.79 -9.28 2.48
N THR A 60 -10.71 -10.05 2.53
CA THR A 60 -10.68 -11.44 2.99
C THR A 60 -10.18 -11.49 4.42
N ALA A 61 -10.95 -12.10 5.33
CA ALA A 61 -10.58 -12.22 6.75
C ALA A 61 -9.16 -12.75 6.95
N GLY A 62 -8.38 -12.06 7.79
CA GLY A 62 -6.99 -12.42 8.10
C GLY A 62 -5.99 -12.24 6.96
N LYS A 63 -6.35 -11.54 5.87
CA LYS A 63 -5.45 -11.25 4.75
C LYS A 63 -5.01 -9.80 4.74
N TYR A 64 -3.72 -9.59 4.50
CA TYR A 64 -3.09 -8.28 4.44
C TYR A 64 -2.04 -8.26 3.33
N VAL A 65 -1.75 -7.07 2.81
CA VAL A 65 -0.60 -6.84 1.94
C VAL A 65 0.35 -5.88 2.65
N ILE A 66 1.61 -6.28 2.77
CA ILE A 66 2.71 -5.43 3.26
C ILE A 66 3.51 -5.00 2.04
N ALA A 67 3.61 -3.70 1.78
CA ALA A 67 4.49 -3.13 0.78
C ALA A 67 5.67 -2.45 1.45
N TYR A 68 6.87 -2.58 0.87
CA TYR A 68 8.10 -2.09 1.48
C TYR A 68 9.21 -1.87 0.44
N LYS A 69 10.23 -1.10 0.82
CA LYS A 69 11.50 -1.01 0.09
C LYS A 69 12.49 -2.02 0.66
N HIS A 70 13.06 -2.86 -0.19
CA HIS A 70 14.23 -3.66 0.14
C HIS A 70 15.47 -2.81 -0.10
N THR A 71 16.08 -2.30 0.97
CA THR A 71 17.07 -1.22 0.86
C THR A 71 18.35 -1.63 0.14
N SER A 72 18.82 -2.87 0.28
CA SER A 72 20.02 -3.34 -0.43
C SER A 72 19.82 -3.42 -1.96
N GLU A 73 18.62 -3.73 -2.40
CA GLU A 73 18.26 -3.83 -3.83
C GLU A 73 17.67 -2.53 -4.36
N GLN A 74 17.29 -1.59 -3.47
CA GLN A 74 16.61 -0.34 -3.77
C GLN A 74 15.23 -0.53 -4.43
N MET A 75 14.69 -1.74 -4.48
CA MET A 75 13.46 -2.11 -5.16
C MET A 75 12.24 -2.05 -4.25
N GLY A 76 11.06 -1.87 -4.88
CA GLY A 76 9.77 -1.97 -4.22
C GLY A 76 9.24 -3.41 -4.22
N TYR A 77 8.98 -3.95 -3.03
CA TYR A 77 8.44 -5.30 -2.81
C TYR A 77 7.09 -5.25 -2.13
N ALA A 78 6.29 -6.29 -2.37
CA ALA A 78 5.12 -6.54 -1.56
C ALA A 78 4.97 -8.03 -1.25
N ILE A 79 4.28 -8.34 -0.15
CA ILE A 79 4.07 -9.72 0.30
C ILE A 79 2.68 -9.84 0.94
N VAL A 80 2.02 -10.98 0.69
CA VAL A 80 0.78 -11.31 1.40
C VAL A 80 1.13 -11.80 2.80
N ALA A 81 0.52 -11.22 3.81
CA ALA A 81 0.51 -11.73 5.17
C ALA A 81 -0.85 -12.36 5.48
N SER A 82 -0.84 -13.52 6.13
CA SER A 82 -2.03 -14.22 6.60
C SER A 82 -1.98 -14.36 8.11
N VAL A 83 -3.05 -13.96 8.77
CA VAL A 83 -3.19 -14.03 10.24
C VAL A 83 -4.18 -15.13 10.60
N SER A 84 -3.75 -16.04 11.47
CA SER A 84 -4.60 -17.07 12.07
C SER A 84 -4.37 -17.08 13.60
N GLY A 85 -5.40 -16.69 14.35
CA GLY A 85 -5.27 -16.49 15.79
C GLY A 85 -4.30 -15.36 16.12
N SER A 86 -3.13 -15.68 16.66
CA SER A 86 -2.02 -14.76 16.96
C SER A 86 -0.78 -15.00 16.09
N THR A 87 -0.88 -15.90 15.10
CA THR A 87 0.24 -16.30 14.24
C THR A 87 0.15 -15.57 12.92
N VAL A 88 1.30 -15.08 12.43
CA VAL A 88 1.46 -14.49 11.10
C VAL A 88 2.25 -15.45 10.21
N SER A 89 1.78 -15.68 9.01
CA SER A 89 2.48 -16.41 7.95
C SER A 89 2.50 -15.58 6.68
N TYR A 90 3.44 -15.87 5.79
CA TYR A 90 3.65 -15.07 4.57
C TYR A 90 3.61 -15.95 3.32
N GLY A 91 3.22 -15.32 2.22
CA GLY A 91 3.41 -15.85 0.88
C GLY A 91 4.83 -15.57 0.35
N THR A 92 4.96 -15.61 -0.97
CA THR A 92 6.21 -15.23 -1.64
C THR A 92 6.21 -13.71 -1.90
N ALA A 93 7.30 -13.05 -1.54
CA ALA A 93 7.49 -11.63 -1.87
C ALA A 93 7.58 -11.44 -3.38
N ALA A 94 6.92 -10.41 -3.88
CA ALA A 94 6.90 -10.06 -5.29
C ALA A 94 7.38 -8.63 -5.50
N VAL A 95 8.19 -8.39 -6.53
CA VAL A 95 8.65 -7.05 -6.91
C VAL A 95 7.50 -6.32 -7.61
N PHE A 96 7.06 -5.17 -7.07
CA PHE A 96 6.11 -4.30 -7.77
C PHE A 96 6.82 -3.24 -8.61
N ASN A 97 8.03 -2.83 -8.20
CA ASN A 97 8.87 -1.93 -8.97
C ASN A 97 10.34 -2.34 -8.87
N SER A 98 10.96 -2.65 -10.01
CA SER A 98 12.35 -3.14 -10.12
C SER A 98 13.40 -2.02 -10.11
N VAL A 99 13.01 -0.81 -9.77
CA VAL A 99 13.89 0.35 -9.62
C VAL A 99 13.68 1.00 -8.26
N GLU A 100 14.54 1.94 -7.90
CA GLU A 100 14.51 2.58 -6.59
C GLU A 100 13.16 3.22 -6.31
N SER A 101 12.53 2.73 -5.22
CA SER A 101 11.17 3.08 -4.80
C SER A 101 11.16 3.62 -3.38
N ASP A 102 10.78 4.87 -3.24
CA ASP A 102 10.64 5.54 -1.96
C ASP A 102 9.16 5.90 -1.68
N ARG A 103 8.88 6.34 -0.45
CA ARG A 103 7.57 6.91 -0.05
C ARG A 103 6.39 6.06 -0.50
N ILE A 104 6.45 4.79 -0.16
CA ILE A 104 5.45 3.79 -0.53
C ILE A 104 4.15 4.04 0.25
N GLY A 105 3.00 3.89 -0.42
CA GLY A 105 1.67 3.87 0.16
C GLY A 105 0.85 2.74 -0.45
N ILE A 106 -0.09 2.18 0.29
CA ILE A 106 -0.94 1.08 -0.17
C ILE A 106 -2.37 1.25 0.34
N ALA A 107 -3.34 0.81 -0.47
CA ALA A 107 -4.71 0.57 -0.04
C ALA A 107 -5.29 -0.64 -0.76
N CYS A 108 -6.13 -1.42 -0.06
CA CYS A 108 -6.94 -2.49 -0.64
C CYS A 108 -8.33 -1.96 -1.00
N ASP A 109 -8.92 -2.49 -2.08
CA ASP A 109 -10.28 -2.14 -2.48
C ASP A 109 -11.30 -2.82 -1.54
N PRO A 110 -12.08 -2.07 -0.77
CA PRO A 110 -13.06 -2.64 0.15
C PRO A 110 -14.24 -3.30 -0.59
N ASN A 111 -14.41 -3.00 -1.88
CA ASN A 111 -15.52 -3.49 -2.70
C ASN A 111 -15.13 -4.67 -3.59
N THR A 112 -13.82 -4.94 -3.78
CA THR A 112 -13.34 -6.00 -4.66
C THR A 112 -12.23 -6.79 -3.96
N THR A 113 -12.58 -7.94 -3.41
CA THR A 113 -11.63 -8.84 -2.72
C THR A 113 -10.41 -9.13 -3.57
N GLY A 114 -9.25 -9.07 -2.95
CA GLY A 114 -7.97 -9.36 -3.58
C GLY A 114 -7.43 -8.26 -4.50
N LYS A 115 -8.03 -7.07 -4.51
CA LYS A 115 -7.55 -5.94 -5.30
C LYS A 115 -6.96 -4.84 -4.42
N PHE A 116 -5.84 -4.28 -4.85
CA PHE A 116 -5.16 -3.20 -4.14
C PHE A 116 -4.37 -2.31 -5.09
N VAL A 117 -3.99 -1.14 -4.61
CA VAL A 117 -3.10 -0.20 -5.32
C VAL A 117 -1.93 0.15 -4.42
N ILE A 118 -0.71 0.08 -4.97
CA ILE A 118 0.48 0.63 -4.36
C ILE A 118 0.84 1.91 -5.10
N VAL A 119 1.18 2.95 -4.37
CA VAL A 119 1.75 4.20 -4.89
C VAL A 119 3.17 4.36 -4.36
N SER A 120 4.07 4.89 -5.17
CA SER A 120 5.47 5.10 -4.78
C SER A 120 6.07 6.29 -5.52
N GLN A 121 7.19 6.78 -4.99
CA GLN A 121 8.08 7.68 -5.69
C GLN A 121 9.16 6.85 -6.39
N GLU A 122 9.31 6.98 -7.70
CA GLU A 122 10.39 6.35 -8.46
C GLU A 122 11.58 7.30 -8.56
N VAL A 123 12.66 6.99 -7.85
CA VAL A 123 13.81 7.89 -7.71
C VAL A 123 14.54 8.07 -9.05
N SER A 124 14.73 6.99 -9.81
CA SER A 124 15.42 6.99 -11.11
C SER A 124 14.71 7.80 -12.19
N ALA A 125 13.40 7.99 -12.09
CA ALA A 125 12.59 8.79 -13.00
C ALA A 125 12.46 10.27 -12.58
N GLY A 126 13.38 10.81 -11.79
CA GLY A 126 13.26 12.18 -11.28
C GLY A 126 12.30 12.31 -10.10
N ARG A 127 12.11 11.24 -9.34
CA ARG A 127 11.21 11.14 -8.18
C ARG A 127 9.72 11.26 -8.55
N HIS A 128 9.39 10.80 -9.76
CA HIS A 128 8.01 10.81 -10.25
C HIS A 128 7.09 9.89 -9.45
N GLY A 129 5.79 10.23 -9.45
CA GLY A 129 4.76 9.43 -8.80
C GLY A 129 4.32 8.26 -9.68
N GLN A 130 4.46 7.03 -9.16
CA GLN A 130 4.07 5.79 -9.82
C GLN A 130 2.98 5.06 -9.04
N SER A 131 2.08 4.40 -9.75
CA SER A 131 1.05 3.54 -9.18
C SER A 131 1.05 2.16 -9.84
N HIS A 132 0.77 1.14 -9.03
CA HIS A 132 0.73 -0.25 -9.43
C HIS A 132 -0.56 -0.89 -8.91
N VAL A 133 -1.40 -1.38 -9.82
CA VAL A 133 -2.57 -2.19 -9.43
C VAL A 133 -2.10 -3.61 -9.16
N GLY A 134 -2.44 -4.15 -8.00
CA GLY A 134 -2.10 -5.50 -7.60
C GLY A 134 -3.32 -6.40 -7.45
N THR A 135 -3.07 -7.71 -7.56
CA THR A 135 -4.07 -8.75 -7.33
C THR A 135 -3.48 -9.81 -6.40
N ILE A 136 -4.25 -10.18 -5.37
CA ILE A 136 -3.96 -11.30 -4.47
C ILE A 136 -4.60 -12.57 -5.05
N SER A 137 -3.83 -13.64 -5.16
CA SER A 137 -4.31 -14.99 -5.47
C SER A 137 -3.74 -15.98 -4.47
N GLY A 138 -4.55 -16.39 -3.50
CA GLY A 138 -4.10 -17.18 -2.37
C GLY A 138 -3.06 -16.46 -1.51
N THR A 139 -1.79 -16.82 -1.64
CA THR A 139 -0.65 -16.17 -0.98
C THR A 139 0.32 -15.51 -1.96
N SER A 140 -0.05 -15.44 -3.25
CA SER A 140 0.77 -14.86 -4.31
C SER A 140 0.22 -13.50 -4.73
N LEU A 141 1.12 -12.64 -5.24
CA LEU A 141 0.80 -11.34 -5.79
C LEU A 141 1.14 -11.26 -7.27
N THR A 142 0.30 -10.58 -8.02
CA THR A 142 0.59 -10.16 -9.41
C THR A 142 0.33 -8.68 -9.56
N PHE A 143 1.08 -8.02 -10.43
CA PHE A 143 0.97 -6.60 -10.70
C PHE A 143 0.68 -6.34 -12.18
N GLY A 144 -0.17 -5.35 -12.44
CA GLY A 144 -0.32 -4.75 -13.75
C GLY A 144 0.86 -3.84 -14.10
N SER A 145 0.83 -3.27 -15.30
CA SER A 145 1.83 -2.28 -15.72
C SER A 145 1.78 -1.06 -14.82
N LYS A 146 2.95 -0.55 -14.43
CA LYS A 146 3.05 0.70 -13.67
C LYS A 146 2.48 1.87 -14.48
N GLN A 147 1.84 2.80 -13.78
CA GLN A 147 1.29 4.01 -14.36
C GLN A 147 1.86 5.23 -13.62
N GLU A 148 2.39 6.18 -14.38
CA GLU A 148 2.83 7.45 -13.83
C GLU A 148 1.60 8.33 -13.54
N PHE A 149 1.42 8.73 -12.29
CA PHE A 149 0.35 9.66 -11.91
C PHE A 149 0.85 11.12 -11.79
N ALA A 150 2.16 11.32 -11.70
CA ALA A 150 2.75 12.65 -11.67
C ALA A 150 4.16 12.63 -12.26
N ALA A 151 4.36 13.38 -13.38
CA ALA A 151 5.66 13.60 -14.02
C ALA A 151 6.45 14.73 -13.33
N ALA A 152 6.54 14.66 -11.99
CA ALA A 152 7.24 15.62 -11.15
C ALA A 152 7.66 14.93 -9.85
N GLU A 153 8.62 15.52 -9.12
CA GLU A 153 8.97 15.03 -7.79
C GLU A 153 7.74 15.03 -6.88
N VAL A 154 7.33 13.85 -6.40
CA VAL A 154 6.23 13.69 -5.47
C VAL A 154 6.75 13.42 -4.05
N ARG A 155 6.01 13.94 -3.06
CA ARG A 155 6.26 13.70 -1.64
C ARG A 155 4.93 13.42 -0.95
N GLU A 156 4.97 12.76 0.21
CA GLU A 156 3.79 12.53 1.06
C GLU A 156 2.61 11.87 0.32
N ASN A 157 2.92 11.00 -0.65
CA ASN A 157 1.87 10.30 -1.41
C ASN A 157 1.13 9.29 -0.53
N ARG A 158 -0.20 9.27 -0.68
CA ARG A 158 -1.13 8.35 -0.03
C ARG A 158 -2.19 7.92 -1.03
N VAL A 159 -2.76 6.75 -0.81
CA VAL A 159 -3.86 6.22 -1.61
C VAL A 159 -4.99 5.74 -0.71
N ALA A 160 -6.23 5.96 -1.14
CA ALA A 160 -7.43 5.45 -0.48
C ALA A 160 -8.49 5.09 -1.52
N PHE A 161 -9.18 3.99 -1.32
CA PHE A 161 -10.32 3.60 -2.15
C PHE A 161 -11.61 4.29 -1.73
N ASN A 162 -12.48 4.50 -2.70
CA ASN A 162 -13.86 4.90 -2.45
C ASN A 162 -14.61 3.71 -1.83
N PRO A 163 -15.15 3.82 -0.60
CA PRO A 163 -15.82 2.70 0.05
C PRO A 163 -17.23 2.41 -0.52
N SER A 164 -17.75 3.27 -1.39
CA SER A 164 -19.09 3.06 -1.98
C SER A 164 -19.07 1.89 -2.97
N PRO A 165 -19.93 0.88 -2.81
CA PRO A 165 -20.02 -0.23 -3.76
C PRO A 165 -20.35 0.19 -5.21
N ALA A 166 -21.05 1.31 -5.38
CA ALA A 166 -21.33 1.89 -6.70
C ALA A 166 -20.07 2.43 -7.40
N SER A 167 -18.97 2.58 -6.68
CA SER A 167 -17.68 3.11 -7.15
C SER A 167 -16.56 2.09 -6.97
N ALA A 168 -16.85 0.80 -7.07
CA ALA A 168 -15.86 -0.26 -6.96
C ALA A 168 -14.69 -0.02 -7.90
N GLY A 169 -13.47 -0.20 -7.40
CA GLY A 169 -12.22 0.07 -8.13
C GLY A 169 -11.83 1.54 -8.24
N GLN A 170 -12.64 2.48 -7.72
CA GLN A 170 -12.30 3.90 -7.69
C GLN A 170 -11.42 4.22 -6.48
N PHE A 171 -10.32 4.94 -6.70
CA PHE A 171 -9.41 5.35 -5.64
C PHE A 171 -8.86 6.77 -5.87
N TYR A 172 -8.40 7.38 -4.79
CA TYR A 172 -7.79 8.70 -4.79
C TYR A 172 -6.32 8.60 -4.38
N ILE A 173 -5.46 9.34 -5.08
CA ILE A 173 -4.07 9.52 -4.68
C ILE A 173 -3.89 10.97 -4.28
N SER A 174 -3.44 11.22 -3.05
CA SER A 174 -2.99 12.53 -2.60
C SER A 174 -1.46 12.58 -2.54
N PHE A 175 -0.88 13.70 -2.93
CA PHE A 175 0.57 13.87 -2.93
C PHE A 175 0.96 15.35 -2.87
N ASN A 176 2.19 15.64 -2.52
CA ASN A 176 2.79 16.96 -2.66
C ASN A 176 3.68 16.97 -3.90
N ALA A 177 3.56 17.98 -4.75
CA ALA A 177 4.48 18.20 -5.86
C ALA A 177 4.75 19.71 -6.00
N GLY A 178 6.04 20.09 -5.93
CA GLY A 178 6.45 21.48 -5.99
C GLY A 178 5.98 22.33 -4.79
N GLY A 179 5.84 21.70 -3.60
CA GLY A 179 5.34 22.37 -2.38
C GLY A 179 3.81 22.52 -2.33
N ILE A 180 3.08 22.03 -3.32
CA ILE A 180 1.61 22.13 -3.43
C ILE A 180 0.98 20.75 -3.19
N GLY A 181 -0.02 20.69 -2.31
CA GLY A 181 -0.86 19.50 -2.13
C GLY A 181 -1.75 19.29 -3.36
N LYS A 182 -1.75 18.07 -3.90
CA LYS A 182 -2.53 17.66 -5.08
C LYS A 182 -3.27 16.37 -4.79
N ALA A 183 -4.37 16.16 -5.51
CA ALA A 183 -5.07 14.89 -5.50
C ALA A 183 -5.52 14.52 -6.92
N ILE A 184 -5.53 13.23 -7.21
CA ILE A 184 -6.06 12.68 -8.47
C ILE A 184 -6.99 11.52 -8.18
N LEU A 185 -7.92 11.29 -9.11
CA LEU A 185 -8.80 10.14 -9.12
C LEU A 185 -8.21 9.07 -10.05
N GLY A 186 -8.13 7.84 -9.56
CA GLY A 186 -7.80 6.66 -10.33
C GLY A 186 -9.00 5.69 -10.37
N GLN A 187 -9.07 4.88 -11.41
CA GLN A 187 -10.05 3.83 -11.57
C GLN A 187 -9.37 2.55 -12.05
N MET A 188 -9.59 1.44 -11.34
CA MET A 188 -9.22 0.13 -11.85
C MET A 188 -10.18 -0.27 -12.98
N ALA A 189 -9.66 -0.90 -14.04
CA ALA A 189 -10.52 -1.41 -15.11
C ALA A 189 -11.45 -2.52 -14.58
N ALA A 190 -12.70 -2.53 -15.05
CA ALA A 190 -13.75 -3.45 -14.57
C ALA A 190 -13.54 -4.92 -14.98
N THR A 191 -12.56 -5.23 -15.82
CA THR A 191 -12.29 -6.60 -16.29
C THR A 191 -11.33 -7.34 -15.39
N ALA A 192 -11.50 -8.65 -15.24
CA ALA A 192 -10.77 -9.56 -14.34
C ALA A 192 -9.24 -9.62 -14.53
N GLN A 193 -8.70 -8.95 -15.54
CA GLN A 193 -7.29 -8.66 -15.73
C GLN A 193 -7.11 -7.15 -15.82
N ALA A 194 -7.14 -6.48 -14.68
CA ALA A 194 -6.78 -5.07 -14.62
C ALA A 194 -5.29 -4.90 -14.88
N THR A 195 -4.91 -4.83 -16.14
CA THR A 195 -3.54 -4.56 -16.57
C THR A 195 -3.25 -3.07 -16.72
N ASN A 196 -4.27 -2.21 -16.67
CA ASN A 196 -4.10 -0.78 -16.86
C ASN A 196 -4.96 0.06 -15.91
N LEU A 197 -4.35 1.08 -15.34
CA LEU A 197 -5.04 2.26 -14.84
C LEU A 197 -5.50 3.08 -16.04
N THR A 198 -6.82 3.24 -16.21
CA THR A 198 -7.32 4.29 -17.10
C THR A 198 -7.51 5.55 -16.27
N SER A 199 -6.62 6.52 -16.43
CA SER A 199 -6.85 7.87 -15.91
C SER A 199 -7.87 8.56 -16.80
N THR A 200 -9.14 8.42 -16.48
CA THR A 200 -10.18 9.27 -17.05
C THR A 200 -10.38 10.45 -16.10
N ASN A 201 -9.98 11.62 -16.57
CA ASN A 201 -10.12 12.93 -15.93
C ASN A 201 -9.18 13.21 -14.74
N LEU A 202 -8.07 13.84 -15.08
CA LEU A 202 -7.22 14.58 -14.14
C LEU A 202 -8.01 15.82 -13.68
N ILE A 203 -8.76 15.72 -12.60
CA ILE A 203 -9.29 16.93 -11.93
C ILE A 203 -8.21 17.36 -10.96
N GLY A 204 -7.34 18.26 -11.43
CA GLY A 204 -6.42 18.96 -10.56
C GLY A 204 -7.21 19.91 -9.66
N ILE A 205 -7.39 19.56 -8.40
CA ILE A 205 -7.81 20.52 -7.38
C ILE A 205 -6.55 21.26 -6.97
N SER A 206 -6.27 22.39 -7.59
CA SER A 206 -5.35 23.34 -7.01
C SER A 206 -6.10 23.97 -5.82
N ALA A 207 -5.67 23.69 -4.59
CA ALA A 207 -6.04 24.54 -3.47
C ALA A 207 -5.42 25.91 -3.76
N GLY A 208 -6.24 26.86 -4.21
CA GLY A 208 -5.85 28.24 -4.30
C GLY A 208 -5.35 28.68 -2.92
N ALA A 209 -4.20 29.33 -2.88
CA ALA A 209 -3.75 30.01 -1.67
C ALA A 209 -4.89 30.90 -1.19
N ALA A 210 -5.37 30.68 0.03
CA ALA A 210 -6.22 31.65 0.70
C ALA A 210 -5.40 32.96 0.77
N ALA A 211 -5.87 33.99 0.09
CA ALA A 211 -5.30 35.29 0.27
C ALA A 211 -5.67 35.72 1.69
N ASP A 212 -4.69 35.90 2.55
CA ASP A 212 -4.83 36.64 3.79
C ASP A 212 -5.20 38.07 3.45
N THR A 213 -6.39 38.46 3.85
CA THR A 213 -6.79 39.88 3.96
C THR A 213 -6.90 40.26 5.42
#